data_fcd7ea8d7d843afa562a34bf3b585d40
#
_entry.id   fcd7ea8d7d843afa562a34bf3b585d40
#
_cell.length_a   1.000
_cell.length_b   1.000
_cell.length_c   1.000
_cell.angle_alpha   90.00
_cell.angle_beta   90.00
_cell.angle_gamma   90.00
#
_symmetry.space_group_name_H-M   'P 1'
#
loop_
_entity.id
_entity.type
_entity.pdbx_description
1 polymer ?
#
loop_
_entity_poly.entity_id
_entity_poly.type
_entity_poly.pdbx_seq_one_letter_code
_entity_poly.pdbx_strand_id
1 'polypeptide(L)'
;MCAIVGIINSKDAAKTAYYALFSMQHRGQEASGISVCNDGEISTHKGNGLVTEVFNEKVLSSLKGDMAIGHNRYATAGKNSGRDAQPIAANYALGQISIVHNGNLVNKDEVRDELIKDGAIFQTNMDTENIIHLIARNHDEHLQDRIIAALDKIKGAYCLLVQSRHKTFAIRDRWGVRPLSLGRLKDGGYIVASETCAFDLVGATFMRDVRPGEMIVFEHGKNEFQSLQIFEPEPRVCAFEYIYFARPDSVIEGKSVYEVRKKMGEVLAKKSKVKADFVVPVPDSGVPAALGYANESKIPFELAITRNHYVGRTFIEPSQEMRNLKVKLKLNPMSSVLAGKSIVVIDDSIVRGTTSKKVVDLLRHAGAKEIHFRVACPELKYPERYGIDTPSFEELISAKKSVEEVREYIGADSLEFLSIDELKESIGNERKYSLVSFDGDYFIK
;
A
#
# COMPACT_ATOMS: atom_id res chain seq x y z
N MET A 1 4.10 0.17 -2.72
CA MET A 1 3.64 -0.62 -1.54
C MET A 1 3.04 -1.92 -2.00
N CYS A 2 3.28 -3.00 -1.26
CA CYS A 2 2.84 -4.35 -1.61
C CYS A 2 1.56 -4.75 -0.86
N ALA A 3 0.93 -5.85 -1.26
CA ALA A 3 -0.05 -6.58 -0.47
C ALA A 3 0.53 -7.92 -0.05
N ILE A 4 0.30 -8.31 1.19
CA ILE A 4 0.58 -9.67 1.69
C ILE A 4 -0.68 -10.29 2.24
N VAL A 5 -0.78 -11.61 2.13
CA VAL A 5 -1.85 -12.42 2.70
C VAL A 5 -1.30 -13.75 3.22
N GLY A 6 -1.79 -14.18 4.38
CA GLY A 6 -1.60 -15.52 4.93
C GLY A 6 -2.95 -16.18 5.13
N ILE A 7 -3.12 -17.40 4.66
CA ILE A 7 -4.28 -18.25 4.90
C ILE A 7 -3.79 -19.47 5.68
N ILE A 8 -4.37 -19.73 6.83
CA ILE A 8 -3.86 -20.69 7.78
C ILE A 8 -4.97 -21.67 8.16
N ASN A 9 -4.67 -22.97 8.06
CA ASN A 9 -5.56 -24.08 8.42
C ASN A 9 -6.94 -23.98 7.73
N SER A 10 -6.95 -23.72 6.42
CA SER A 10 -8.14 -23.62 5.57
C SER A 10 -8.04 -24.53 4.36
N LYS A 11 -9.11 -25.27 4.04
CA LYS A 11 -9.10 -26.34 3.02
C LYS A 11 -8.68 -25.89 1.63
N ASP A 12 -9.03 -24.67 1.24
CA ASP A 12 -8.74 -24.10 -0.08
C ASP A 12 -7.78 -22.89 0.04
N ALA A 13 -6.67 -23.05 0.78
CA ALA A 13 -5.80 -21.94 1.14
C ALA A 13 -5.28 -21.17 -0.08
N ALA A 14 -4.86 -21.83 -1.15
CA ALA A 14 -4.41 -21.19 -2.38
C ALA A 14 -5.50 -20.32 -3.04
N LYS A 15 -6.71 -20.85 -3.15
CA LYS A 15 -7.85 -20.17 -3.76
C LYS A 15 -8.32 -18.97 -2.92
N THR A 16 -8.36 -19.17 -1.59
CA THR A 16 -8.68 -18.08 -0.65
C THR A 16 -7.61 -16.97 -0.70
N ALA A 17 -6.32 -17.33 -0.76
CA ALA A 17 -5.23 -16.37 -0.93
C ALA A 17 -5.33 -15.61 -2.27
N TYR A 18 -5.68 -16.31 -3.36
CA TYR A 18 -5.92 -15.67 -4.66
C TYR A 18 -7.01 -14.60 -4.59
N TYR A 19 -8.18 -14.89 -4.01
CA TYR A 19 -9.25 -13.90 -3.89
C TYR A 19 -8.89 -12.73 -2.97
N ALA A 20 -8.20 -13.00 -1.88
CA ALA A 20 -7.71 -11.96 -0.97
C ALA A 20 -6.69 -11.05 -1.67
N LEU A 21 -5.74 -11.59 -2.46
CA LEU A 21 -4.82 -10.81 -3.27
C LEU A 21 -5.54 -10.03 -4.37
N PHE A 22 -6.54 -10.63 -5.01
CA PHE A 22 -7.36 -9.95 -6.02
C PHE A 22 -8.05 -8.71 -5.44
N SER A 23 -8.63 -8.80 -4.25
CA SER A 23 -9.25 -7.65 -3.58
C SER A 23 -8.24 -6.55 -3.25
N MET A 24 -6.97 -6.91 -3.03
CA MET A 24 -5.85 -5.99 -2.72
C MET A 24 -4.98 -5.66 -3.95
N GLN A 25 -5.46 -5.89 -5.18
CA GLN A 25 -4.69 -5.64 -6.42
C GLN A 25 -4.25 -4.18 -6.57
N HIS A 26 -4.96 -3.22 -5.95
CA HIS A 26 -4.61 -1.81 -5.94
C HIS A 26 -3.25 -1.53 -5.27
N ARG A 27 -2.79 -2.41 -4.38
CA ARG A 27 -1.51 -2.27 -3.67
C ARG A 27 -0.31 -2.71 -4.51
N GLY A 28 -0.49 -3.59 -5.50
CA GLY A 28 0.59 -4.03 -6.38
C GLY A 28 0.06 -4.65 -7.67
N GLN A 29 0.65 -4.31 -8.83
CA GLN A 29 0.18 -4.72 -10.15
C GLN A 29 1.30 -5.27 -11.05
N GLU A 30 2.51 -5.47 -10.52
CA GLU A 30 3.68 -5.82 -11.33
C GLU A 30 4.01 -7.29 -11.31
N ALA A 31 3.79 -7.93 -10.18
CA ALA A 31 3.97 -9.37 -10.01
C ALA A 31 3.08 -9.88 -8.89
N SER A 32 2.69 -11.14 -8.99
CA SER A 32 1.90 -11.83 -7.98
C SER A 32 2.47 -13.21 -7.71
N GLY A 33 2.30 -13.74 -6.49
CA GLY A 33 2.76 -15.07 -6.16
C GLY A 33 2.07 -15.64 -4.91
N ILE A 34 2.00 -16.96 -4.85
CA ILE A 34 1.47 -17.73 -3.73
C ILE A 34 2.39 -18.92 -3.47
N SER A 35 2.76 -19.13 -2.20
CA SER A 35 3.36 -20.35 -1.69
C SER A 35 2.36 -21.08 -0.83
N VAL A 36 2.27 -22.39 -0.99
CA VAL A 36 1.37 -23.28 -0.23
C VAL A 36 2.18 -24.38 0.43
N CYS A 37 1.89 -24.68 1.69
CA CYS A 37 2.45 -25.82 2.39
C CYS A 37 1.43 -26.97 2.43
N ASN A 38 1.87 -28.14 1.99
CA ASN A 38 1.12 -29.40 2.04
C ASN A 38 2.01 -30.51 2.61
N ASP A 39 1.60 -31.15 3.70
CA ASP A 39 2.35 -32.26 4.33
C ASP A 39 3.84 -31.96 4.55
N GLY A 40 4.17 -30.71 4.87
CA GLY A 40 5.54 -30.26 5.10
C GLY A 40 6.35 -29.95 3.84
N GLU A 41 5.73 -29.90 2.67
CA GLU A 41 6.33 -29.51 1.40
C GLU A 41 5.78 -28.15 0.96
N ILE A 42 6.66 -27.21 0.60
CA ILE A 42 6.27 -25.87 0.14
C ILE A 42 6.37 -25.81 -1.38
N SER A 43 5.22 -25.56 -2.01
CA SER A 43 5.10 -25.32 -3.45
C SER A 43 4.82 -23.84 -3.70
N THR A 44 5.53 -23.24 -4.66
CA THR A 44 5.40 -21.80 -5.00
C THR A 44 5.11 -21.62 -6.47
N HIS A 45 4.09 -20.79 -6.77
CA HIS A 45 3.86 -20.26 -8.11
C HIS A 45 3.85 -18.74 -8.05
N LYS A 46 4.60 -18.09 -8.96
CA LYS A 46 4.69 -16.64 -9.06
C LYS A 46 5.05 -16.19 -10.47
N GLY A 47 4.67 -14.97 -10.83
CA GLY A 47 4.95 -14.40 -12.14
C GLY A 47 4.74 -12.90 -12.16
N ASN A 48 5.16 -12.28 -13.27
CA ASN A 48 4.87 -10.88 -13.56
C ASN A 48 3.42 -10.74 -14.03
N GLY A 49 2.75 -9.68 -13.61
CA GLY A 49 1.38 -9.35 -13.99
C GLY A 49 0.42 -9.32 -12.82
N LEU A 50 -0.84 -9.08 -13.14
CA LEU A 50 -1.95 -9.07 -12.19
C LEU A 50 -2.22 -10.50 -11.68
N VAL A 51 -2.87 -10.60 -10.54
CA VAL A 51 -3.28 -11.89 -9.96
C VAL A 51 -4.03 -12.76 -10.99
N THR A 52 -4.92 -12.16 -11.78
CA THR A 52 -5.70 -12.84 -12.81
C THR A 52 -4.89 -13.27 -14.04
N GLU A 53 -3.71 -12.68 -14.25
CA GLU A 53 -2.81 -13.03 -15.35
C GLU A 53 -1.83 -14.14 -14.93
N VAL A 54 -1.42 -14.14 -13.66
CA VAL A 54 -0.48 -15.11 -13.09
C VAL A 54 -1.16 -16.42 -12.72
N PHE A 55 -2.40 -16.35 -12.21
CA PHE A 55 -3.14 -17.51 -11.72
C PHE A 55 -4.35 -17.82 -12.60
N ASN A 56 -4.48 -19.09 -12.94
CA ASN A 56 -5.68 -19.67 -13.55
C ASN A 56 -6.11 -20.90 -12.73
N GLU A 57 -7.25 -21.50 -13.09
CA GLU A 57 -7.80 -22.61 -12.35
C GLU A 57 -6.86 -23.83 -12.30
N LYS A 58 -6.11 -24.11 -13.39
CA LYS A 58 -5.12 -25.19 -13.44
C LYS A 58 -3.98 -24.98 -12.44
N VAL A 59 -3.44 -23.76 -12.36
CA VAL A 59 -2.39 -23.40 -11.41
C VAL A 59 -2.92 -23.48 -9.98
N LEU A 60 -4.09 -22.90 -9.69
CA LEU A 60 -4.68 -22.93 -8.35
C LEU A 60 -4.97 -24.36 -7.88
N SER A 61 -5.47 -25.22 -8.77
CA SER A 61 -5.73 -26.64 -8.47
C SER A 61 -4.45 -27.45 -8.22
N SER A 62 -3.30 -27.02 -8.72
CA SER A 62 -2.01 -27.65 -8.45
C SER A 62 -1.40 -27.25 -7.12
N LEU A 63 -1.78 -26.10 -6.57
CA LEU A 63 -1.32 -25.58 -5.29
C LEU A 63 -2.20 -26.14 -4.15
N LYS A 64 -1.96 -27.39 -3.80
CA LYS A 64 -2.69 -28.07 -2.72
C LYS A 64 -2.07 -27.76 -1.36
N GLY A 65 -2.91 -27.64 -0.34
CA GLY A 65 -2.50 -27.43 1.04
C GLY A 65 -3.49 -26.54 1.79
N ASP A 66 -3.33 -26.48 3.09
CA ASP A 66 -4.21 -25.76 4.01
C ASP A 66 -3.55 -24.50 4.63
N MET A 67 -2.29 -24.24 4.28
CA MET A 67 -1.57 -23.04 4.65
C MET A 67 -0.95 -22.39 3.41
N ALA A 68 -1.26 -21.10 3.19
CA ALA A 68 -0.72 -20.34 2.06
C ALA A 68 -0.25 -18.97 2.51
N ILE A 69 0.84 -18.48 1.88
CA ILE A 69 1.21 -17.05 1.92
C ILE A 69 1.26 -16.50 0.51
N GLY A 70 0.83 -15.26 0.35
CA GLY A 70 0.75 -14.63 -0.97
C GLY A 70 1.16 -13.17 -0.97
N HIS A 71 1.51 -12.68 -2.16
CA HIS A 71 2.06 -11.34 -2.36
C HIS A 71 1.63 -10.72 -3.69
N ASN A 72 1.27 -9.43 -3.67
CA ASN A 72 1.20 -8.58 -4.85
C ASN A 72 2.29 -7.53 -4.76
N ARG A 73 3.15 -7.47 -5.78
CA ARG A 73 4.30 -6.57 -5.83
C ARG A 73 3.95 -5.21 -6.41
N TYR A 74 4.42 -4.18 -5.73
CA TYR A 74 4.59 -2.83 -6.25
C TYR A 74 6.09 -2.51 -6.22
N ALA A 75 6.72 -2.24 -7.36
CA ALA A 75 8.16 -1.96 -7.39
C ALA A 75 8.44 -0.60 -6.73
N THR A 76 9.27 -0.64 -5.71
CA THR A 76 9.80 0.56 -5.03
C THR A 76 11.21 0.91 -5.53
N ALA A 77 11.89 -0.03 -6.18
CA ALA A 77 13.22 0.16 -6.78
C ALA A 77 13.53 -0.97 -7.77
N GLY A 78 14.30 -0.65 -8.83
CA GLY A 78 14.89 -1.62 -9.75
C GLY A 78 14.06 -1.94 -10.99
N LYS A 79 14.70 -2.62 -11.95
CA LYS A 79 14.04 -3.12 -13.16
C LYS A 79 13.09 -4.26 -12.80
N ASN A 80 11.92 -4.31 -13.42
CA ASN A 80 10.96 -5.41 -13.31
C ASN A 80 11.59 -6.71 -13.82
N SER A 81 12.28 -7.45 -12.94
CA SER A 81 12.72 -8.80 -13.24
C SER A 81 11.74 -9.78 -12.58
N GLY A 82 11.30 -10.82 -13.30
CA GLY A 82 10.45 -11.86 -12.72
C GLY A 82 11.09 -12.57 -11.52
N ARG A 83 12.41 -12.40 -11.33
CA ARG A 83 13.16 -12.91 -10.17
C ARG A 83 12.79 -12.20 -8.87
N ASP A 84 12.36 -10.93 -8.94
CA ASP A 84 12.02 -10.11 -7.77
C ASP A 84 10.56 -10.33 -7.32
N ALA A 85 9.80 -11.23 -7.95
CA ALA A 85 8.46 -11.61 -7.49
C ALA A 85 8.55 -12.40 -6.18
N GLN A 86 7.64 -12.12 -5.25
CA GLN A 86 7.49 -12.86 -4.00
C GLN A 86 6.28 -13.79 -4.09
N PRO A 87 6.24 -14.89 -3.29
CA PRO A 87 7.13 -15.27 -2.21
C PRO A 87 8.54 -15.64 -2.65
N ILE A 88 9.54 -15.43 -1.75
CA ILE A 88 10.89 -15.96 -1.93
C ILE A 88 10.95 -17.26 -1.12
N ALA A 89 11.20 -18.37 -1.81
CA ALA A 89 11.30 -19.71 -1.20
C ALA A 89 12.75 -20.21 -1.30
N ALA A 90 13.21 -20.88 -0.25
CA ALA A 90 14.57 -21.44 -0.16
C ALA A 90 14.59 -22.73 0.66
N ASN A 91 15.63 -23.54 0.42
CA ASN A 91 15.97 -24.70 1.25
C ASN A 91 17.16 -24.34 2.14
N TYR A 92 17.10 -24.69 3.40
CA TYR A 92 18.18 -24.45 4.37
C TYR A 92 18.23 -25.54 5.46
N ALA A 93 19.03 -25.34 6.51
CA ALA A 93 19.29 -26.38 7.52
C ALA A 93 18.04 -26.93 8.23
N LEU A 94 16.98 -26.11 8.43
CA LEU A 94 15.71 -26.57 9.02
C LEU A 94 14.64 -26.98 7.98
N GLY A 95 15.04 -27.15 6.72
CA GLY A 95 14.17 -27.53 5.61
C GLY A 95 13.75 -26.36 4.73
N GLN A 96 12.47 -26.35 4.30
CA GLN A 96 11.97 -25.30 3.41
C GLN A 96 11.45 -24.09 4.20
N ILE A 97 11.67 -22.92 3.64
CA ILE A 97 11.15 -21.64 4.11
C ILE A 97 10.62 -20.83 2.93
N SER A 98 9.53 -20.11 3.13
CA SER A 98 9.01 -19.12 2.17
C SER A 98 8.65 -17.86 2.90
N ILE A 99 8.91 -16.68 2.29
CA ILE A 99 8.69 -15.38 2.92
C ILE A 99 8.04 -14.39 1.95
N VAL A 100 7.14 -13.56 2.47
CA VAL A 100 6.60 -12.37 1.81
C VAL A 100 6.77 -11.15 2.71
N HIS A 101 7.03 -9.99 2.08
CA HIS A 101 7.35 -8.75 2.74
C HIS A 101 6.58 -7.57 2.14
N ASN A 102 5.90 -6.80 2.98
CA ASN A 102 5.37 -5.48 2.66
C ASN A 102 6.08 -4.43 3.52
N GLY A 103 6.93 -3.64 2.90
CA GLY A 103 7.73 -2.61 3.56
C GLY A 103 9.01 -2.28 2.80
N ASN A 104 10.02 -1.77 3.50
CA ASN A 104 11.35 -1.51 2.97
C ASN A 104 12.37 -1.44 4.10
N LEU A 105 13.51 -2.09 3.93
CA LEU A 105 14.62 -2.04 4.85
C LEU A 105 15.53 -0.85 4.51
N VAL A 106 15.76 0.03 5.47
CA VAL A 106 16.61 1.22 5.27
C VAL A 106 18.09 0.89 5.27
N ASN A 107 18.50 -0.21 5.93
CA ASN A 107 19.88 -0.70 5.97
C ASN A 107 20.10 -1.92 5.04
N LYS A 108 19.27 -2.10 4.01
CA LYS A 108 19.33 -3.28 3.12
C LYS A 108 20.68 -3.48 2.45
N ASP A 109 21.32 -2.40 2.02
CA ASP A 109 22.60 -2.47 1.29
C ASP A 109 23.75 -2.83 2.25
N GLU A 110 23.78 -2.26 3.46
CA GLU A 110 24.73 -2.59 4.52
C GLU A 110 24.65 -4.09 4.90
N VAL A 111 23.44 -4.57 5.19
CA VAL A 111 23.20 -5.99 5.52
C VAL A 111 23.58 -6.90 4.35
N ARG A 112 23.27 -6.50 3.11
CA ARG A 112 23.61 -7.27 1.92
C ARG A 112 25.12 -7.39 1.74
N ASP A 113 25.84 -6.29 1.89
CA ASP A 113 27.29 -6.26 1.73
C ASP A 113 28.00 -7.14 2.77
N GLU A 114 27.52 -7.14 4.02
CA GLU A 114 28.02 -8.05 5.06
C GLU A 114 27.78 -9.51 4.69
N LEU A 115 26.57 -9.85 4.27
CA LEU A 115 26.22 -11.20 3.88
C LEU A 115 27.05 -11.70 2.68
N ILE A 116 27.32 -10.84 1.69
CA ILE A 116 28.17 -11.17 0.52
C ILE A 116 29.62 -11.41 0.96
N LYS A 117 30.18 -10.56 1.81
CA LYS A 117 31.54 -10.74 2.37
C LYS A 117 31.70 -12.08 3.05
N ASP A 118 30.62 -12.55 3.67
CA ASP A 118 30.57 -13.84 4.35
C ASP A 118 30.13 -15.01 3.43
N GLY A 119 30.11 -14.81 2.11
CA GLY A 119 29.89 -15.83 1.11
C GLY A 119 28.42 -16.12 0.76
N ALA A 120 27.47 -15.26 1.12
CA ALA A 120 26.08 -15.43 0.70
C ALA A 120 25.93 -15.21 -0.82
N ILE A 121 25.12 -16.04 -1.46
CA ILE A 121 24.82 -15.97 -2.90
C ILE A 121 23.38 -15.49 -3.07
N PHE A 122 23.21 -14.31 -3.66
CA PHE A 122 21.91 -13.71 -3.91
C PHE A 122 21.37 -14.02 -5.31
N GLN A 123 20.08 -14.25 -5.40
CA GLN A 123 19.36 -14.52 -6.65
C GLN A 123 18.51 -13.32 -7.10
N THR A 124 18.14 -12.44 -6.16
CA THR A 124 17.27 -11.29 -6.39
C THR A 124 17.93 -9.99 -5.90
N ASN A 125 17.33 -8.85 -6.25
CA ASN A 125 17.71 -7.55 -5.68
C ASN A 125 16.81 -7.12 -4.51
N MET A 126 15.96 -8.03 -4.03
CA MET A 126 15.01 -7.74 -2.97
C MET A 126 15.69 -7.71 -1.59
N ASP A 127 15.32 -6.73 -0.79
CA ASP A 127 15.71 -6.65 0.62
C ASP A 127 15.20 -7.84 1.46
N THR A 128 14.10 -8.44 1.03
CA THR A 128 13.52 -9.65 1.62
C THR A 128 14.47 -10.84 1.60
N GLU A 129 15.35 -10.95 0.60
CA GLU A 129 16.34 -12.03 0.52
C GLU A 129 17.42 -11.91 1.62
N ASN A 130 17.73 -10.67 2.05
CA ASN A 130 18.60 -10.46 3.20
C ASN A 130 18.06 -11.15 4.46
N ILE A 131 16.73 -11.10 4.68
CA ILE A 131 16.09 -11.71 5.84
C ILE A 131 16.24 -13.23 5.81
N ILE A 132 16.06 -13.86 4.64
CA ILE A 132 16.25 -15.31 4.49
C ILE A 132 17.70 -15.71 4.81
N HIS A 133 18.68 -14.97 4.31
CA HIS A 133 20.09 -15.25 4.60
C HIS A 133 20.41 -15.09 6.08
N LEU A 134 19.89 -14.07 6.75
CA LEU A 134 20.07 -13.87 8.19
C LEU A 134 19.45 -15.02 8.99
N ILE A 135 18.25 -15.49 8.64
CA ILE A 135 17.60 -16.63 9.28
C ILE A 135 18.41 -17.92 9.05
N ALA A 136 18.86 -18.16 7.81
CA ALA A 136 19.57 -19.39 7.44
C ALA A 136 20.94 -19.51 8.13
N ARG A 137 21.61 -18.39 8.39
CA ARG A 137 22.94 -18.32 9.03
C ARG A 137 22.91 -18.37 10.56
N ASN A 138 21.74 -18.15 11.16
CA ASN A 138 21.60 -18.32 12.60
C ASN A 138 21.53 -19.80 12.93
N HIS A 139 22.14 -20.22 14.05
CA HIS A 139 22.27 -21.62 14.45
C HIS A 139 21.37 -22.03 15.62
N ASP A 140 20.44 -21.15 16.05
CA ASP A 140 19.45 -21.49 17.07
C ASP A 140 18.62 -22.72 16.61
N GLU A 141 18.19 -23.55 17.54
CA GLU A 141 17.47 -24.77 17.23
C GLU A 141 16.07 -24.48 16.66
N HIS A 142 15.43 -23.41 17.14
CA HIS A 142 14.06 -23.08 16.77
C HIS A 142 14.03 -21.95 15.73
N LEU A 143 13.23 -22.15 14.69
CA LEU A 143 13.03 -21.14 13.64
C LEU A 143 12.56 -19.79 14.19
N GLN A 144 11.72 -19.77 15.22
CA GLN A 144 11.26 -18.56 15.88
C GLN A 144 12.40 -17.69 16.37
N ASP A 145 13.40 -18.29 17.04
CA ASP A 145 14.54 -17.58 17.59
C ASP A 145 15.46 -17.08 16.49
N ARG A 146 15.62 -17.87 15.42
CA ARG A 146 16.33 -17.41 14.19
C ARG A 146 15.68 -16.22 13.53
N ILE A 147 14.36 -16.20 13.47
CA ILE A 147 13.60 -15.05 12.93
C ILE A 147 13.83 -13.83 13.81
N ILE A 148 13.69 -13.94 15.14
CA ILE A 148 13.89 -12.81 16.06
C ILE A 148 15.31 -12.26 15.94
N ALA A 149 16.34 -13.11 15.93
CA ALA A 149 17.73 -12.71 15.75
C ALA A 149 18.01 -12.05 14.38
N ALA A 150 17.30 -12.46 13.32
CA ALA A 150 17.39 -11.82 12.02
C ALA A 150 16.74 -10.42 12.04
N LEU A 151 15.58 -10.28 12.72
CA LEU A 151 14.87 -9.02 12.85
C LEU A 151 15.64 -7.96 13.67
N ASP A 152 16.46 -8.38 14.62
CA ASP A 152 17.35 -7.48 15.39
C ASP A 152 18.44 -6.83 14.51
N LYS A 153 18.81 -7.44 13.39
CA LYS A 153 19.84 -6.93 12.46
C LYS A 153 19.30 -6.01 11.39
N ILE A 154 18.00 -6.03 11.14
CA ILE A 154 17.37 -5.21 10.09
C ILE A 154 16.76 -3.94 10.66
N LYS A 155 16.85 -2.87 9.89
CA LYS A 155 16.21 -1.58 10.18
C LYS A 155 15.25 -1.26 9.05
N GLY A 156 14.02 -0.88 9.38
CA GLY A 156 13.03 -0.55 8.35
C GLY A 156 11.60 -0.77 8.81
N ALA A 157 10.68 -0.50 7.92
CA ALA A 157 9.28 -0.84 8.11
C ALA A 157 9.00 -2.19 7.42
N TYR A 158 8.34 -3.10 8.13
CA TYR A 158 8.00 -4.39 7.56
C TYR A 158 6.74 -5.02 8.17
N CYS A 159 5.93 -5.59 7.29
CA CYS A 159 5.03 -6.68 7.63
C CYS A 159 5.53 -7.93 6.90
N LEU A 160 5.76 -9.01 7.64
CA LEU A 160 6.29 -10.26 7.10
C LEU A 160 5.33 -11.42 7.36
N LEU A 161 5.23 -12.30 6.37
CA LEU A 161 4.72 -13.64 6.61
C LEU A 161 5.84 -14.63 6.26
N VAL A 162 6.21 -15.44 7.24
CA VAL A 162 7.24 -16.48 7.09
C VAL A 162 6.57 -17.83 7.23
N GLN A 163 6.63 -18.65 6.21
CA GLN A 163 6.07 -19.99 6.19
C GLN A 163 7.17 -21.04 6.21
N SER A 164 7.09 -21.97 7.13
CA SER A 164 7.90 -23.17 7.19
C SER A 164 7.03 -24.41 6.96
N ARG A 165 7.63 -25.59 7.06
CA ARG A 165 6.94 -26.88 6.91
C ARG A 165 5.82 -27.10 7.94
N HIS A 166 5.90 -26.47 9.13
CA HIS A 166 5.01 -26.74 10.26
C HIS A 166 4.38 -25.50 10.88
N LYS A 167 4.90 -24.31 10.55
CA LYS A 167 4.47 -23.06 11.17
C LYS A 167 4.42 -21.91 10.16
N THR A 168 3.49 -21.01 10.38
CA THR A 168 3.46 -19.69 9.70
C THR A 168 3.56 -18.60 10.76
N PHE A 169 4.44 -17.63 10.53
CA PHE A 169 4.67 -16.49 11.38
C PHE A 169 4.15 -15.24 10.70
N ALA A 170 3.33 -14.45 11.39
CA ALA A 170 2.91 -13.12 10.95
C ALA A 170 3.54 -12.09 11.87
N ILE A 171 4.32 -11.17 11.30
CA ILE A 171 5.18 -10.27 12.06
C ILE A 171 4.97 -8.84 11.59
N ARG A 172 4.85 -7.92 12.53
CA ARG A 172 4.78 -6.48 12.27
C ARG A 172 5.90 -5.76 13.00
N ASP A 173 6.55 -4.81 12.34
CA ASP A 173 7.64 -4.02 12.94
C ASP A 173 7.19 -3.25 14.20
N ARG A 174 8.15 -2.82 15.04
CA ARG A 174 7.88 -2.13 16.32
C ARG A 174 7.10 -0.82 16.17
N TRP A 175 7.20 -0.19 15.00
CA TRP A 175 6.46 1.06 14.74
C TRP A 175 5.08 0.79 14.14
N GLY A 176 4.84 -0.42 13.61
CA GLY A 176 3.59 -0.76 12.95
C GLY A 176 3.30 0.14 11.75
N VAL A 177 4.35 0.50 10.99
CA VAL A 177 4.25 1.47 9.89
C VAL A 177 3.25 1.03 8.84
N ARG A 178 3.30 -0.26 8.46
CA ARG A 178 2.36 -0.84 7.49
C ARG A 178 1.21 -1.56 8.21
N PRO A 179 0.00 -1.52 7.65
CA PRO A 179 -1.13 -2.24 8.23
C PRO A 179 -0.99 -3.75 8.05
N LEU A 180 -1.44 -4.49 9.06
CA LEU A 180 -1.57 -5.93 9.04
C LEU A 180 -2.71 -6.35 9.97
N SER A 181 -3.73 -7.01 9.44
CA SER A 181 -4.93 -7.37 10.17
C SER A 181 -5.11 -8.89 10.23
N LEU A 182 -5.65 -9.37 11.34
CA LEU A 182 -5.98 -10.77 11.61
C LEU A 182 -7.49 -10.96 11.56
N GLY A 183 -7.95 -12.02 10.89
CA GLY A 183 -9.35 -12.43 10.81
C GLY A 183 -9.54 -13.93 10.95
N ARG A 184 -10.80 -14.33 11.17
CA ARG A 184 -11.25 -15.73 11.27
C ARG A 184 -12.04 -16.12 10.03
N LEU A 185 -11.64 -17.20 9.37
CA LEU A 185 -12.38 -17.79 8.25
C LEU A 185 -13.60 -18.61 8.72
N LYS A 186 -14.58 -18.79 7.85
CA LYS A 186 -15.80 -19.54 8.17
C LYS A 186 -15.56 -21.02 8.49
N ASP A 187 -14.51 -21.60 7.89
CA ASP A 187 -14.12 -23.00 8.14
C ASP A 187 -13.30 -23.20 9.41
N GLY A 188 -13.07 -22.12 10.16
CA GLY A 188 -12.33 -22.14 11.42
C GLY A 188 -10.84 -21.85 11.27
N GLY A 189 -10.32 -21.65 10.04
CA GLY A 189 -8.98 -21.19 9.77
C GLY A 189 -8.78 -19.68 10.04
N TYR A 190 -7.59 -19.17 9.75
CA TYR A 190 -7.26 -17.76 9.94
C TYR A 190 -6.83 -17.12 8.62
N ILE A 191 -7.06 -15.80 8.54
CA ILE A 191 -6.49 -14.94 7.51
C ILE A 191 -5.70 -13.82 8.18
N VAL A 192 -4.51 -13.56 7.63
CA VAL A 192 -3.72 -12.36 7.94
C VAL A 192 -3.56 -11.60 6.63
N ALA A 193 -3.90 -10.33 6.58
CA ALA A 193 -3.81 -9.55 5.35
C ALA A 193 -3.41 -8.09 5.60
N SER A 194 -2.85 -7.46 4.60
CA SER A 194 -2.47 -6.04 4.64
C SER A 194 -3.67 -5.11 4.87
N GLU A 195 -4.86 -5.48 4.37
CA GLU A 195 -6.09 -4.67 4.52
C GLU A 195 -7.31 -5.55 4.80
N THR A 196 -8.27 -4.97 5.52
CA THR A 196 -9.53 -5.66 5.88
C THR A 196 -10.47 -5.85 4.69
N CYS A 197 -10.33 -5.09 3.60
CA CYS A 197 -11.10 -5.31 2.37
C CYS A 197 -10.89 -6.73 1.77
N ALA A 198 -9.79 -7.40 2.13
CA ALA A 198 -9.55 -8.79 1.77
C ALA A 198 -10.51 -9.75 2.48
N PHE A 199 -10.95 -9.41 3.69
CA PHE A 199 -11.81 -10.25 4.52
C PHE A 199 -13.22 -10.36 3.98
N ASP A 200 -13.77 -9.25 3.52
CA ASP A 200 -15.14 -9.21 2.98
C ASP A 200 -15.31 -10.16 1.80
N LEU A 201 -14.37 -10.14 0.85
CA LEU A 201 -14.43 -10.99 -0.33
C LEU A 201 -14.35 -12.49 0.00
N VAL A 202 -13.54 -12.88 0.97
CA VAL A 202 -13.37 -14.28 1.37
C VAL A 202 -14.33 -14.70 2.50
N GLY A 203 -15.17 -13.78 2.98
CA GLY A 203 -16.14 -14.02 4.03
C GLY A 203 -15.52 -14.28 5.40
N ALA A 204 -14.36 -13.67 5.68
CA ALA A 204 -13.72 -13.72 6.98
C ALA A 204 -14.25 -12.66 7.93
N THR A 205 -14.21 -12.94 9.22
CA THR A 205 -14.58 -11.99 10.28
C THR A 205 -13.30 -11.34 10.82
N PHE A 206 -13.25 -10.00 10.84
CA PHE A 206 -12.16 -9.25 11.46
C PHE A 206 -12.07 -9.56 12.96
N MET A 207 -10.88 -9.85 13.44
CA MET A 207 -10.60 -10.07 14.86
C MET A 207 -9.92 -8.85 15.48
N ARG A 208 -8.77 -8.45 14.93
CA ARG A 208 -7.96 -7.31 15.37
C ARG A 208 -6.83 -7.00 14.40
N ASP A 209 -6.22 -5.87 14.54
CA ASP A 209 -4.93 -5.60 13.90
C ASP A 209 -3.80 -6.36 14.62
N VAL A 210 -2.75 -6.72 13.89
CA VAL A 210 -1.49 -7.20 14.46
C VAL A 210 -0.79 -6.01 15.11
N ARG A 211 -0.43 -6.14 16.39
CA ARG A 211 0.17 -5.04 17.16
C ARG A 211 1.57 -4.68 16.65
N PRO A 212 2.00 -3.43 16.77
CA PRO A 212 3.39 -3.07 16.55
C PRO A 212 4.33 -3.92 17.42
N GLY A 213 5.38 -4.47 16.81
CA GLY A 213 6.35 -5.35 17.48
C GLY A 213 5.84 -6.74 17.81
N GLU A 214 4.68 -7.15 17.28
CA GLU A 214 4.09 -8.47 17.52
C GLU A 214 4.50 -9.51 16.47
N MET A 215 4.73 -10.72 16.94
CA MET A 215 4.80 -11.96 16.16
C MET A 215 3.65 -12.86 16.55
N ILE A 216 2.83 -13.27 15.57
CA ILE A 216 1.81 -14.29 15.72
C ILE A 216 2.35 -15.58 15.12
N VAL A 217 2.27 -16.67 15.87
CA VAL A 217 2.74 -18.00 15.46
C VAL A 217 1.55 -18.93 15.31
N PHE A 218 1.36 -19.43 14.10
CA PHE A 218 0.36 -20.45 13.78
C PHE A 218 1.05 -21.78 13.54
N GLU A 219 0.53 -22.86 14.11
CA GLU A 219 0.99 -24.21 13.84
C GLU A 219 0.03 -24.94 12.90
N HIS A 220 0.58 -25.73 12.00
CA HIS A 220 -0.18 -26.56 11.08
C HIS A 220 -1.13 -27.49 11.83
N GLY A 221 -2.40 -27.53 11.45
CA GLY A 221 -3.43 -28.37 12.05
C GLY A 221 -3.93 -27.93 13.43
N LYS A 222 -3.41 -26.84 14.01
CA LYS A 222 -3.91 -26.28 15.28
C LYS A 222 -4.84 -25.10 15.06
N ASN A 223 -5.96 -25.09 15.80
CA ASN A 223 -6.96 -24.01 15.75
C ASN A 223 -6.63 -22.80 16.64
N GLU A 224 -5.49 -22.81 17.30
CA GLU A 224 -5.01 -21.75 18.18
C GLU A 224 -3.73 -21.14 17.62
N PHE A 225 -3.47 -19.90 17.98
CA PHE A 225 -2.21 -19.21 17.67
C PHE A 225 -1.56 -18.69 18.94
N GLN A 226 -0.25 -18.52 18.90
CA GLN A 226 0.50 -17.82 19.94
C GLN A 226 0.74 -16.37 19.50
N SER A 227 0.63 -15.45 20.45
CA SER A 227 0.89 -14.04 20.24
C SER A 227 2.04 -13.61 21.14
N LEU A 228 3.13 -13.15 20.55
CA LEU A 228 4.36 -12.78 21.22
C LEU A 228 4.70 -11.33 20.95
N GLN A 229 4.91 -10.53 21.99
CA GLN A 229 5.48 -9.20 21.85
C GLN A 229 7.00 -9.34 21.80
N ILE A 230 7.57 -9.28 20.57
CA ILE A 230 9.01 -9.48 20.36
C ILE A 230 9.84 -8.19 20.44
N PHE A 231 9.19 -7.04 20.23
CA PHE A 231 9.80 -5.72 20.38
C PHE A 231 8.87 -4.79 21.16
N GLU A 232 9.46 -3.89 21.94
CA GLU A 232 8.69 -2.81 22.58
C GLU A 232 8.02 -1.93 21.52
N PRO A 233 6.71 -1.69 21.60
CA PRO A 233 5.98 -0.96 20.57
C PRO A 233 6.24 0.55 20.63
N GLU A 234 6.54 1.13 19.47
CA GLU A 234 6.70 2.57 19.24
C GLU A 234 5.79 3.03 18.08
N PRO A 235 4.47 3.03 18.22
CA PRO A 235 3.55 3.14 17.09
C PRO A 235 3.75 4.39 16.24
N ARG A 236 3.87 4.21 14.91
CA ARG A 236 4.03 5.23 13.87
C ARG A 236 3.32 4.78 12.57
N VAL A 237 2.02 4.60 12.62
CA VAL A 237 1.22 4.16 11.45
C VAL A 237 1.35 5.19 10.33
N CYS A 238 1.55 4.73 9.11
CA CYS A 238 1.72 5.61 7.96
C CYS A 238 0.43 6.37 7.63
N ALA A 239 0.44 7.70 7.71
CA ALA A 239 -0.71 8.54 7.37
C ALA A 239 -1.12 8.40 5.89
N PHE A 240 -0.18 8.09 5.01
CA PHE A 240 -0.44 7.94 3.57
C PHE A 240 -1.33 6.73 3.24
N GLU A 241 -1.45 5.75 4.16
CA GLU A 241 -2.45 4.67 4.02
C GLU A 241 -3.87 5.26 4.01
N TYR A 242 -4.18 6.19 4.92
CA TYR A 242 -5.47 6.87 4.95
C TYR A 242 -5.67 7.82 3.76
N ILE A 243 -4.63 8.52 3.32
CA ILE A 243 -4.73 9.50 2.24
C ILE A 243 -5.01 8.81 0.90
N TYR A 244 -4.23 7.77 0.56
CA TYR A 244 -4.24 7.22 -0.80
C TYR A 244 -4.24 5.70 -0.88
N PHE A 245 -3.33 4.99 -0.15
CA PHE A 245 -3.03 3.61 -0.50
C PHE A 245 -4.14 2.62 -0.16
N ALA A 246 -4.70 2.69 1.04
CA ALA A 246 -5.74 1.76 1.43
C ALA A 246 -7.04 1.99 0.64
N ARG A 247 -7.78 0.93 0.39
CA ARG A 247 -9.11 1.06 -0.20
C ARG A 247 -10.05 1.78 0.78
N PRO A 248 -11.01 2.57 0.27
CA PRO A 248 -11.95 3.29 1.14
C PRO A 248 -12.75 2.39 2.09
N ASP A 249 -13.05 1.17 1.66
CA ASP A 249 -13.78 0.16 2.43
C ASP A 249 -12.92 -0.57 3.48
N SER A 250 -11.64 -0.27 3.58
CA SER A 250 -10.76 -0.82 4.60
C SER A 250 -10.88 -0.08 5.93
N VAL A 251 -10.63 -0.84 7.02
CA VAL A 251 -10.46 -0.32 8.37
C VAL A 251 -9.01 -0.54 8.79
N ILE A 252 -8.34 0.51 9.23
CA ILE A 252 -6.95 0.47 9.70
C ILE A 252 -6.90 1.04 11.12
N GLU A 253 -6.34 0.30 12.06
CA GLU A 253 -6.24 0.71 13.47
C GLU A 253 -7.59 1.18 14.06
N GLY A 254 -8.66 0.50 13.68
CA GLY A 254 -10.01 0.79 14.13
C GLY A 254 -10.70 1.98 13.45
N LYS A 255 -10.09 2.57 12.40
CA LYS A 255 -10.64 3.73 11.68
C LYS A 255 -11.00 3.37 10.24
N SER A 256 -12.20 3.73 9.83
CA SER A 256 -12.63 3.63 8.43
C SER A 256 -11.83 4.60 7.56
N VAL A 257 -11.18 4.09 6.53
CA VAL A 257 -10.43 4.90 5.56
C VAL A 257 -11.37 5.87 4.84
N TYR A 258 -12.59 5.44 4.52
CA TYR A 258 -13.61 6.28 3.90
C TYR A 258 -13.98 7.49 4.77
N GLU A 259 -14.30 7.28 6.05
CA GLU A 259 -14.68 8.36 6.96
C GLU A 259 -13.52 9.33 7.23
N VAL A 260 -12.28 8.83 7.32
CA VAL A 260 -11.10 9.68 7.45
C VAL A 260 -10.92 10.58 6.22
N ARG A 261 -11.02 10.03 5.00
CA ARG A 261 -10.93 10.84 3.76
C ARG A 261 -12.05 11.86 3.66
N LYS A 262 -13.26 11.50 4.04
CA LYS A 262 -14.38 12.42 4.09
C LYS A 262 -14.12 13.56 5.07
N LYS A 263 -13.59 13.24 6.26
CA LYS A 263 -13.20 14.23 7.26
C LYS A 263 -12.11 15.18 6.75
N MET A 264 -11.11 14.69 5.99
CA MET A 264 -10.12 15.54 5.33
C MET A 264 -10.78 16.60 4.43
N GLY A 265 -11.80 16.20 3.67
CA GLY A 265 -12.58 17.12 2.84
C GLY A 265 -13.37 18.14 3.66
N GLU A 266 -14.00 17.75 4.75
CA GLU A 266 -14.73 18.66 5.66
C GLU A 266 -13.79 19.73 6.26
N VAL A 267 -12.63 19.29 6.75
CA VAL A 267 -11.62 20.20 7.33
C VAL A 267 -11.09 21.18 6.27
N LEU A 268 -10.82 20.68 5.08
CA LEU A 268 -10.35 21.49 3.95
C LEU A 268 -11.39 22.56 3.55
N ALA A 269 -12.69 22.24 3.59
CA ALA A 269 -13.76 23.18 3.29
C ALA A 269 -13.88 24.31 4.32
N LYS A 270 -13.64 24.01 5.60
CA LYS A 270 -13.64 25.02 6.69
C LYS A 270 -12.54 26.05 6.50
N LYS A 271 -11.37 25.60 6.07
CA LYS A 271 -10.19 26.44 5.83
C LYS A 271 -10.35 27.30 4.58
N SER A 272 -10.89 26.73 3.51
CA SER A 272 -10.80 27.30 2.17
C SER A 272 -12.19 27.60 1.58
N LYS A 273 -12.74 28.76 1.92
CA LYS A 273 -14.04 29.23 1.43
C LYS A 273 -13.90 29.85 0.05
N VAL A 274 -14.55 29.26 -0.96
CA VAL A 274 -14.66 29.79 -2.32
C VAL A 274 -16.12 29.77 -2.77
N LYS A 275 -16.46 30.62 -3.75
CA LYS A 275 -17.76 30.55 -4.43
C LYS A 275 -17.56 29.74 -5.70
N ALA A 276 -18.29 28.66 -5.84
CA ALA A 276 -18.24 27.81 -7.02
C ALA A 276 -19.61 27.16 -7.27
N ASP A 277 -19.84 26.69 -8.49
CA ASP A 277 -21.07 26.00 -8.87
C ASP A 277 -21.10 24.56 -8.34
N PHE A 278 -19.94 23.88 -8.40
CA PHE A 278 -19.83 22.45 -8.05
C PHE A 278 -18.51 22.11 -7.37
N VAL A 279 -18.55 21.03 -6.55
CA VAL A 279 -17.38 20.29 -6.09
C VAL A 279 -17.21 19.06 -6.95
N VAL A 280 -16.06 18.91 -7.59
CA VAL A 280 -15.75 17.84 -8.54
C VAL A 280 -14.57 17.01 -8.05
N PRO A 281 -14.70 15.67 -7.85
CA PRO A 281 -13.57 14.82 -7.46
C PRO A 281 -12.67 14.49 -8.65
N VAL A 282 -11.37 14.32 -8.39
CA VAL A 282 -10.50 13.54 -9.26
C VAL A 282 -10.76 12.05 -8.95
N PRO A 283 -11.35 11.26 -9.87
CA PRO A 283 -11.73 9.90 -9.55
C PRO A 283 -10.52 8.95 -9.56
N ASP A 284 -10.49 7.88 -8.71
CA ASP A 284 -11.50 7.54 -7.70
C ASP A 284 -11.10 8.04 -6.31
N SER A 285 -9.82 8.39 -6.11
CA SER A 285 -9.20 8.71 -4.81
C SER A 285 -9.78 9.97 -4.15
N GLY A 286 -10.10 10.99 -4.94
CA GLY A 286 -10.66 12.25 -4.45
C GLY A 286 -12.14 12.19 -4.05
N VAL A 287 -12.88 11.11 -4.38
CA VAL A 287 -14.34 11.06 -4.18
C VAL A 287 -14.78 11.23 -2.72
N PRO A 288 -14.23 10.51 -1.73
CA PRO A 288 -14.66 10.67 -0.34
C PRO A 288 -14.37 12.07 0.21
N ALA A 289 -13.20 12.63 -0.11
CA ALA A 289 -12.85 13.98 0.32
C ALA A 289 -13.74 15.05 -0.34
N ALA A 290 -14.08 14.88 -1.63
CA ALA A 290 -14.99 15.78 -2.32
C ALA A 290 -16.41 15.76 -1.73
N LEU A 291 -16.90 14.59 -1.32
CA LEU A 291 -18.18 14.46 -0.59
C LEU A 291 -18.12 15.19 0.76
N GLY A 292 -17.04 15.04 1.50
CA GLY A 292 -16.83 15.75 2.77
C GLY A 292 -16.80 17.27 2.56
N TYR A 293 -16.04 17.73 1.56
CA TYR A 293 -15.95 19.15 1.19
C TYR A 293 -17.32 19.73 0.79
N ALA A 294 -18.05 19.04 -0.08
CA ALA A 294 -19.37 19.49 -0.53
C ALA A 294 -20.38 19.56 0.65
N ASN A 295 -20.38 18.57 1.52
CA ASN A 295 -21.25 18.55 2.70
C ASN A 295 -20.98 19.72 3.65
N GLU A 296 -19.72 20.09 3.87
CA GLU A 296 -19.33 21.19 4.77
C GLU A 296 -19.53 22.56 4.12
N SER A 297 -19.07 22.71 2.86
CA SER A 297 -19.14 23.99 2.13
C SER A 297 -20.55 24.36 1.64
N LYS A 298 -21.46 23.37 1.57
CA LYS A 298 -22.80 23.48 0.97
C LYS A 298 -22.78 23.74 -0.55
N ILE A 299 -21.62 23.59 -1.20
CA ILE A 299 -21.50 23.60 -2.66
C ILE A 299 -21.93 22.23 -3.19
N PRO A 300 -22.80 22.12 -4.21
CA PRO A 300 -23.25 20.84 -4.73
C PRO A 300 -22.11 19.95 -5.22
N PHE A 301 -22.18 18.65 -4.93
CA PHE A 301 -21.26 17.66 -5.46
C PHE A 301 -21.68 17.22 -6.86
N GLU A 302 -20.70 17.14 -7.81
CA GLU A 302 -20.95 16.69 -9.17
C GLU A 302 -19.84 15.79 -9.69
N LEU A 303 -20.20 14.65 -10.28
CA LEU A 303 -19.27 13.74 -10.96
C LEU A 303 -19.01 14.21 -12.40
N ALA A 304 -18.28 15.29 -12.55
CA ALA A 304 -18.00 15.89 -13.86
C ALA A 304 -16.76 15.31 -14.57
N ILE A 305 -16.08 14.35 -13.98
CA ILE A 305 -14.96 13.59 -14.56
C ILE A 305 -15.28 12.12 -14.49
N THR A 306 -15.29 11.42 -15.62
CA THR A 306 -15.45 9.98 -15.70
C THR A 306 -14.10 9.31 -15.88
N ARG A 307 -13.85 8.26 -15.10
CA ARG A 307 -12.68 7.39 -15.27
C ARG A 307 -13.01 6.24 -16.21
N ASN A 308 -12.14 5.99 -17.19
CA ASN A 308 -12.21 4.79 -18.00
C ASN A 308 -11.56 3.61 -17.24
N HIS A 309 -12.37 2.68 -16.74
CA HIS A 309 -11.94 1.53 -15.97
C HIS A 309 -11.23 0.45 -16.81
N TYR A 310 -11.37 0.47 -18.13
CA TYR A 310 -10.70 -0.48 -19.03
C TYR A 310 -9.27 -0.07 -19.38
N VAL A 311 -8.84 1.15 -19.02
CA VAL A 311 -7.46 1.60 -19.17
C VAL A 311 -6.70 1.24 -17.90
N GLY A 312 -6.04 0.08 -17.90
CA GLY A 312 -5.17 -0.37 -16.81
C GLY A 312 -3.90 0.51 -16.67
N ARG A 313 -3.07 0.21 -15.66
CA ARG A 313 -1.68 0.69 -15.61
C ARG A 313 -0.91 -0.05 -16.71
N THR A 314 -0.88 0.50 -17.89
CA THR A 314 -0.04 -0.02 -18.98
C THR A 314 1.42 0.36 -18.76
N PHE A 315 2.32 -0.56 -19.15
CA PHE A 315 3.77 -0.47 -19.08
C PHE A 315 4.34 0.92 -19.40
N ILE A 316 5.54 1.20 -18.87
CA ILE A 316 6.32 2.42 -19.12
C ILE A 316 6.52 2.59 -20.62
N GLU A 317 5.83 3.55 -21.19
CA GLU A 317 5.93 3.91 -22.60
C GLU A 317 7.09 4.85 -22.84
N PRO A 318 7.83 4.69 -23.93
CA PRO A 318 9.07 5.43 -24.16
C PRO A 318 8.87 6.91 -24.54
N SER A 319 7.68 7.34 -25.01
CA SER A 319 7.49 8.71 -25.49
C SER A 319 6.57 9.57 -24.59
N GLN A 320 6.83 10.89 -24.56
CA GLN A 320 6.04 11.87 -23.83
C GLN A 320 4.62 12.02 -24.41
N GLU A 321 4.48 11.86 -25.74
CA GLU A 321 3.18 11.95 -26.42
C GLU A 321 2.24 10.82 -26.01
N MET A 322 2.76 9.60 -25.92
CA MET A 322 2.01 8.43 -25.43
C MET A 322 1.60 8.58 -23.96
N ARG A 323 2.47 9.14 -23.12
CA ARG A 323 2.13 9.45 -21.72
C ARG A 323 1.02 10.52 -21.61
N ASN A 324 1.00 11.51 -22.51
CA ASN A 324 -0.05 12.53 -22.57
C ASN A 324 -1.38 11.95 -23.03
N LEU A 325 -1.36 11.06 -24.03
CA LEU A 325 -2.55 10.37 -24.52
C LEU A 325 -3.20 9.48 -23.42
N LYS A 326 -2.38 8.83 -22.59
CA LYS A 326 -2.87 7.96 -21.50
C LYS A 326 -3.72 8.69 -20.45
N VAL A 327 -3.37 9.91 -20.07
CA VAL A 327 -4.21 10.66 -19.11
C VAL A 327 -5.55 11.02 -19.75
N LYS A 328 -5.55 11.43 -21.03
CA LYS A 328 -6.79 11.67 -21.79
C LYS A 328 -7.65 10.40 -21.94
N LEU A 329 -7.02 9.24 -22.15
CA LEU A 329 -7.74 7.96 -22.24
C LEU A 329 -8.32 7.52 -20.89
N LYS A 330 -7.70 7.94 -19.79
CA LYS A 330 -8.07 7.52 -18.44
C LYS A 330 -9.14 8.41 -17.79
N LEU A 331 -9.10 9.72 -18.06
CA LEU A 331 -9.99 10.71 -17.44
C LEU A 331 -10.69 11.53 -18.51
N ASN A 332 -12.02 11.53 -18.50
CA ASN A 332 -12.86 12.25 -19.46
C ASN A 332 -13.76 13.23 -18.73
N PRO A 333 -13.49 14.54 -18.83
CA PRO A 333 -14.37 15.59 -18.33
C PRO A 333 -15.64 15.70 -19.16
N MET A 334 -16.76 16.02 -18.52
CA MET A 334 -18.08 16.19 -19.17
C MET A 334 -18.29 17.66 -19.50
N SER A 335 -18.01 18.07 -20.75
CA SER A 335 -18.17 19.47 -21.20
C SER A 335 -19.60 20.01 -21.02
N SER A 336 -20.62 19.17 -21.16
CA SER A 336 -22.02 19.57 -20.93
C SER A 336 -22.32 20.00 -19.48
N VAL A 337 -21.51 19.55 -18.52
CA VAL A 337 -21.62 19.89 -17.09
C VAL A 337 -20.73 21.08 -16.75
N LEU A 338 -19.52 21.14 -17.35
CA LEU A 338 -18.43 22.02 -16.95
C LEU A 338 -18.45 23.37 -17.67
N ALA A 339 -19.05 23.49 -18.85
CA ALA A 339 -18.98 24.68 -19.67
C ALA A 339 -19.51 25.93 -18.93
N GLY A 340 -18.66 26.94 -18.79
CA GLY A 340 -18.97 28.22 -18.13
C GLY A 340 -19.04 28.17 -16.59
N LYS A 341 -18.69 27.03 -15.97
CA LYS A 341 -18.82 26.79 -14.52
C LYS A 341 -17.54 27.15 -13.77
N SER A 342 -17.71 27.67 -12.56
CA SER A 342 -16.67 27.76 -11.53
C SER A 342 -16.73 26.50 -10.66
N ILE A 343 -15.61 25.80 -10.51
CA ILE A 343 -15.58 24.47 -9.86
C ILE A 343 -14.48 24.40 -8.79
N VAL A 344 -14.77 23.63 -7.74
CA VAL A 344 -13.77 23.16 -6.77
C VAL A 344 -13.38 21.74 -7.13
N VAL A 345 -12.12 21.53 -7.50
CA VAL A 345 -11.57 20.22 -7.83
C VAL A 345 -10.87 19.65 -6.61
N ILE A 346 -11.26 18.45 -6.18
CA ILE A 346 -10.65 17.76 -5.02
C ILE A 346 -9.81 16.59 -5.50
N ASP A 347 -8.53 16.59 -5.11
CA ASP A 347 -7.62 15.46 -5.30
C ASP A 347 -7.02 15.01 -3.95
N ASP A 348 -6.49 13.80 -3.89
CA ASP A 348 -5.87 13.26 -2.68
C ASP A 348 -4.49 13.88 -2.39
N SER A 349 -3.66 14.06 -3.41
CA SER A 349 -2.26 14.50 -3.26
C SER A 349 -1.69 15.10 -4.55
N ILE A 350 -0.66 15.95 -4.40
CA ILE A 350 0.20 16.40 -5.52
C ILE A 350 1.64 15.96 -5.24
N VAL A 351 2.20 15.14 -6.14
CA VAL A 351 3.58 14.64 -6.03
C VAL A 351 4.51 15.40 -6.97
N ARG A 352 4.44 15.14 -8.28
CA ARG A 352 5.21 15.84 -9.32
C ARG A 352 4.45 17.01 -9.99
N GLY A 353 3.18 17.16 -9.69
CA GLY A 353 2.30 18.17 -10.28
C GLY A 353 1.88 17.92 -11.74
N THR A 354 2.51 16.96 -12.44
CA THR A 354 2.23 16.67 -13.86
C THR A 354 0.83 16.13 -14.10
N THR A 355 0.29 15.32 -13.20
CA THR A 355 -1.08 14.80 -13.28
C THR A 355 -2.08 15.92 -13.02
N SER A 356 -1.89 16.70 -11.95
CA SER A 356 -2.78 17.80 -11.58
C SER A 356 -2.83 18.85 -12.69
N LYS A 357 -1.68 19.21 -13.31
CA LYS A 357 -1.64 20.08 -14.48
C LYS A 357 -2.50 19.57 -15.62
N LYS A 358 -2.36 18.27 -15.96
CA LYS A 358 -3.16 17.66 -17.04
C LYS A 358 -4.65 17.64 -16.71
N VAL A 359 -5.02 17.39 -15.45
CA VAL A 359 -6.43 17.45 -15.00
C VAL A 359 -6.98 18.86 -15.18
N VAL A 360 -6.25 19.89 -14.76
CA VAL A 360 -6.63 21.29 -14.94
C VAL A 360 -6.76 21.62 -16.42
N ASP A 361 -5.78 21.25 -17.26
CA ASP A 361 -5.82 21.45 -18.71
C ASP A 361 -7.06 20.80 -19.35
N LEU A 362 -7.39 19.56 -18.96
CA LEU A 362 -8.57 18.84 -19.45
C LEU A 362 -9.88 19.56 -19.07
N LEU A 363 -9.98 20.06 -17.83
CA LEU A 363 -11.14 20.79 -17.33
C LEU A 363 -11.31 22.13 -18.04
N ARG A 364 -10.21 22.86 -18.29
CA ARG A 364 -10.22 24.10 -19.09
C ARG A 364 -10.71 23.83 -20.52
N HIS A 365 -10.20 22.78 -21.18
CA HIS A 365 -10.66 22.39 -22.51
C HIS A 365 -12.13 21.98 -22.54
N ALA A 366 -12.65 21.43 -21.44
CA ALA A 366 -14.08 21.12 -21.29
C ALA A 366 -14.94 22.38 -21.00
N GLY A 367 -14.34 23.56 -20.91
CA GLY A 367 -15.04 24.84 -20.78
C GLY A 367 -15.20 25.34 -19.34
N ALA A 368 -14.53 24.75 -18.33
CA ALA A 368 -14.56 25.28 -16.97
C ALA A 368 -14.03 26.72 -16.93
N LYS A 369 -14.80 27.61 -16.30
CA LYS A 369 -14.48 29.06 -16.22
C LYS A 369 -13.43 29.30 -15.14
N GLU A 370 -13.64 28.78 -13.94
CA GLU A 370 -12.73 28.91 -12.81
C GLU A 370 -12.49 27.51 -12.20
N ILE A 371 -11.24 27.24 -11.78
CA ILE A 371 -10.81 25.96 -11.22
C ILE A 371 -10.07 26.23 -9.90
N HIS A 372 -10.74 25.94 -8.79
CA HIS A 372 -10.19 26.02 -7.44
C HIS A 372 -9.70 24.64 -7.04
N PHE A 373 -8.40 24.39 -7.08
CA PHE A 373 -7.83 23.08 -6.79
C PHE A 373 -7.59 22.92 -5.27
N ARG A 374 -8.04 21.80 -4.70
CA ARG A 374 -7.96 21.48 -3.28
C ARG A 374 -7.36 20.09 -3.09
N VAL A 375 -6.38 19.99 -2.23
CA VAL A 375 -5.60 18.77 -2.00
C VAL A 375 -5.86 18.28 -0.59
N ALA A 376 -6.39 17.06 -0.49
CA ALA A 376 -6.82 16.45 0.78
C ALA A 376 -5.66 15.89 1.61
N CYS A 377 -4.44 16.41 1.41
CA CYS A 377 -3.27 16.13 2.25
C CYS A 377 -2.34 17.36 2.31
N PRO A 378 -1.33 17.36 3.19
CA PRO A 378 -0.28 18.36 3.18
C PRO A 378 0.64 18.25 1.96
N GLU A 379 1.44 19.29 1.74
CA GLU A 379 2.48 19.32 0.71
C GLU A 379 3.51 18.19 0.91
N LEU A 380 3.73 17.36 -0.11
CA LEU A 380 4.77 16.33 -0.09
C LEU A 380 6.14 16.97 -0.37
N LYS A 381 6.97 17.02 0.67
CA LYS A 381 8.29 17.70 0.62
C LYS A 381 9.47 16.74 0.74
N TYR A 382 9.25 15.53 1.27
CA TYR A 382 10.31 14.58 1.58
C TYR A 382 10.04 13.20 0.97
N PRO A 383 11.08 12.52 0.42
CA PRO A 383 10.96 11.14 -0.03
C PRO A 383 10.64 10.20 1.15
N GLU A 384 9.72 9.28 0.94
CA GLU A 384 9.41 8.25 1.91
C GLU A 384 10.39 7.07 1.75
N ARG A 385 10.84 6.46 2.87
CA ARG A 385 11.85 5.39 2.87
C ARG A 385 11.34 4.07 3.45
N TYR A 386 10.08 4.02 3.87
CA TYR A 386 9.50 2.89 4.61
C TYR A 386 8.54 2.04 3.76
N GLY A 387 8.69 2.08 2.43
CA GLY A 387 7.98 1.19 1.50
C GLY A 387 6.97 1.88 0.58
N ILE A 388 6.94 3.22 0.55
CA ILE A 388 6.27 3.98 -0.52
C ILE A 388 7.32 4.35 -1.56
N ASP A 389 7.02 4.07 -2.83
CA ASP A 389 7.83 4.58 -3.93
C ASP A 389 7.47 6.05 -4.16
N THR A 390 8.10 6.93 -3.39
CA THR A 390 8.07 8.36 -3.67
C THR A 390 9.27 8.74 -4.53
N PRO A 391 9.11 9.70 -5.42
CA PRO A 391 10.22 10.19 -6.22
C PRO A 391 11.31 10.80 -5.35
N SER A 392 12.48 10.99 -5.95
CA SER A 392 13.58 11.70 -5.30
C SER A 392 13.16 13.12 -4.91
N PHE A 393 13.90 13.72 -3.99
CA PHE A 393 13.65 15.10 -3.53
C PHE A 393 13.54 16.09 -4.70
N GLU A 394 14.34 15.86 -5.76
CA GLU A 394 14.37 16.68 -6.97
C GLU A 394 13.08 16.62 -7.78
N GLU A 395 12.33 15.54 -7.68
CA GLU A 395 11.09 15.35 -8.42
C GLU A 395 9.83 15.74 -7.64
N LEU A 396 9.94 16.00 -6.33
CA LEU A 396 8.84 16.47 -5.49
C LEU A 396 8.61 17.96 -5.74
N ILE A 397 7.46 18.31 -6.32
CA ILE A 397 7.18 19.70 -6.72
C ILE A 397 7.16 20.66 -5.52
N SER A 398 6.55 20.26 -4.41
CA SER A 398 6.42 21.07 -3.19
C SER A 398 7.70 21.11 -2.34
N ALA A 399 8.73 20.32 -2.69
CA ALA A 399 10.06 20.44 -2.10
C ALA A 399 10.83 21.65 -2.65
N LYS A 400 10.46 22.14 -3.85
CA LYS A 400 11.19 23.19 -4.60
C LYS A 400 10.36 24.43 -4.87
N LYS A 401 9.05 24.35 -4.79
CA LYS A 401 8.11 25.41 -5.17
C LYS A 401 7.18 25.73 -4.02
N SER A 402 6.90 27.00 -3.84
CA SER A 402 5.83 27.49 -2.97
C SER A 402 4.46 27.06 -3.50
N VAL A 403 3.45 27.12 -2.66
CA VAL A 403 2.05 26.78 -3.04
C VAL A 403 1.61 27.65 -4.23
N GLU A 404 1.99 28.91 -4.26
CA GLU A 404 1.64 29.82 -5.36
C GLU A 404 2.34 29.42 -6.68
N GLU A 405 3.61 29.07 -6.66
CA GLU A 405 4.33 28.58 -7.84
C GLU A 405 3.79 27.21 -8.32
N VAL A 406 3.30 26.36 -7.40
CA VAL A 406 2.61 25.13 -7.77
C VAL A 406 1.27 25.42 -8.40
N ARG A 407 0.50 26.39 -7.85
CA ARG A 407 -0.77 26.86 -8.43
C ARG A 407 -0.58 27.32 -9.87
N GLU A 408 0.41 28.19 -10.11
CA GLU A 408 0.74 28.69 -11.46
C GLU A 408 1.16 27.55 -12.39
N TYR A 409 1.99 26.63 -11.91
CA TYR A 409 2.46 25.48 -12.70
C TYR A 409 1.32 24.57 -13.16
N ILE A 410 0.35 24.30 -12.28
CA ILE A 410 -0.82 23.48 -12.65
C ILE A 410 -1.90 24.25 -13.41
N GLY A 411 -1.88 25.60 -13.40
CA GLY A 411 -2.83 26.48 -14.10
C GLY A 411 -4.18 26.64 -13.41
N ALA A 412 -4.23 26.46 -12.09
CA ALA A 412 -5.44 26.65 -11.29
C ALA A 412 -5.63 28.12 -10.87
N ASP A 413 -6.89 28.56 -10.65
CA ASP A 413 -7.19 29.89 -10.16
C ASP A 413 -6.88 30.05 -8.67
N SER A 414 -7.00 28.98 -7.89
CA SER A 414 -6.51 28.90 -6.51
C SER A 414 -6.11 27.47 -6.14
N LEU A 415 -5.15 27.35 -5.21
CA LEU A 415 -4.65 26.07 -4.71
C LEU A 415 -4.59 26.13 -3.18
N GLU A 416 -5.04 25.06 -2.53
CA GLU A 416 -4.95 24.91 -1.07
C GLU A 416 -4.68 23.44 -0.72
N PHE A 417 -3.82 23.25 0.28
CA PHE A 417 -3.50 21.94 0.88
C PHE A 417 -4.02 21.89 2.33
N LEU A 418 -4.25 20.71 2.86
CA LEU A 418 -4.33 20.56 4.31
C LEU A 418 -2.97 20.89 4.95
N SER A 419 -2.96 21.40 6.16
CA SER A 419 -1.77 21.43 7.01
C SER A 419 -1.56 20.06 7.68
N ILE A 420 -0.37 19.85 8.27
CA ILE A 420 -0.07 18.64 9.05
C ILE A 420 -1.02 18.48 10.24
N ASP A 421 -1.36 19.59 10.92
CA ASP A 421 -2.26 19.55 12.07
C ASP A 421 -3.71 19.25 11.65
N GLU A 422 -4.16 19.79 10.53
CA GLU A 422 -5.47 19.47 9.95
C GLU A 422 -5.56 18.01 9.47
N LEU A 423 -4.46 17.45 8.96
CA LEU A 423 -4.37 16.02 8.65
C LEU A 423 -4.50 15.18 9.92
N LYS A 424 -3.77 15.53 11.00
CA LYS A 424 -3.87 14.87 12.29
C LYS A 424 -5.28 14.98 12.88
N GLU A 425 -5.93 16.16 12.78
CA GLU A 425 -7.34 16.33 13.18
C GLU A 425 -8.25 15.37 12.42
N SER A 426 -8.01 15.18 11.13
CA SER A 426 -8.82 14.31 10.28
C SER A 426 -8.65 12.82 10.59
N ILE A 427 -7.42 12.38 10.86
CA ILE A 427 -7.13 10.98 11.21
C ILE A 427 -7.44 10.71 12.71
N GLY A 428 -7.25 11.71 13.58
CA GLY A 428 -7.33 11.63 15.04
C GLY A 428 -5.98 11.83 15.72
N ASN A 429 -5.97 12.51 16.85
CA ASN A 429 -4.76 12.92 17.57
C ASN A 429 -4.31 11.92 18.66
N GLU A 430 -5.01 10.80 18.83
CA GLU A 430 -4.79 9.85 19.93
C GLU A 430 -3.51 9.03 19.80
N ARG A 431 -2.85 9.06 18.67
CA ARG A 431 -1.57 8.34 18.43
C ARG A 431 -0.61 9.10 17.51
N LYS A 432 0.66 8.71 17.50
CA LYS A 432 1.65 9.22 16.57
C LYS A 432 1.52 8.53 15.22
N TYR A 433 1.71 9.30 14.14
CA TYR A 433 1.71 8.81 12.76
C TYR A 433 3.09 9.00 12.12
N SER A 434 3.42 8.19 11.14
CA SER A 434 4.50 8.48 10.22
C SER A 434 4.02 9.53 9.22
N LEU A 435 4.61 10.72 9.32
CA LEU A 435 4.32 11.88 8.48
C LEU A 435 5.53 12.26 7.61
N VAL A 436 6.48 11.35 7.47
CA VAL A 436 7.79 11.55 6.83
C VAL A 436 7.71 12.29 5.51
N SER A 437 6.71 12.00 4.66
CA SER A 437 6.56 12.68 3.37
C SER A 437 6.24 14.19 3.50
N PHE A 438 5.81 14.64 4.68
CA PHE A 438 5.38 16.00 4.95
C PHE A 438 6.36 16.78 5.84
N ASP A 439 6.88 16.14 6.90
CA ASP A 439 7.72 16.79 7.94
C ASP A 439 9.21 16.39 7.89
N GLY A 440 9.56 15.29 7.19
CA GLY A 440 10.93 14.79 7.12
C GLY A 440 11.42 14.13 8.40
N ASP A 441 10.54 13.79 9.36
CA ASP A 441 10.91 13.08 10.59
C ASP A 441 11.21 11.60 10.31
N TYR A 442 12.43 11.32 9.86
CA TYR A 442 12.92 9.94 9.66
C TYR A 442 13.27 9.29 10.99
N PHE A 443 12.32 8.61 11.61
CA PHE A 443 12.43 8.02 12.94
C PHE A 443 13.15 6.66 12.97
N ILE A 444 13.28 5.96 11.85
CA ILE A 444 14.10 4.74 11.72
C ILE A 444 15.49 5.16 11.20
N LYS A 445 16.50 5.08 12.08
CA LYS A 445 17.89 5.48 11.81
C LYS A 445 18.78 4.29 11.52
#